data_5ddf0128a5d533da222820ff36918086
#
_entry.id   5ddf0128a5d533da222820ff36918086
#
_cell.length_a   1.000
_cell.length_b   1.000
_cell.length_c   1.000
_cell.angle_alpha   90.00
_cell.angle_beta   90.00
_cell.angle_gamma   90.00
#
_symmetry.space_group_name_H-M   'P 1'
#
loop_
_entity.id
_entity.type
_entity.pdbx_description
1 polymer ?
#
loop_
_entity_poly.entity_id
_entity_poly.type
_entity_poly.pdbx_seq_one_letter_code
_entity_poly.pdbx_strand_id
1 'polypeptide(L)'
;MLNDVQPTVSKTRGKMLISMPHLADPRFYHTTLAMYKHDDEGAAGIIFNKPAKTIILSDLFGDMGISLLPDMHETPVYYGGPINSNQVFVIHSHDYLDRDTTPISAGISMTTNRHILTAIANKTGPQEYKICLGHAVWGPRQLESELSGAWQQNELSSWLYNDLKPEDVFSTVNIWPVSVERYSKGIAGNILNHMEKKHATTNKS
;
A
#
# COMPACT_ATOMS: atom_id res chain seq x y z
N MET A 1 29.62 -1.59 28.89
CA MET A 1 29.26 -1.07 27.57
C MET A 1 28.15 -1.97 27.06
N LEU A 2 26.90 -1.55 27.24
CA LEU A 2 25.74 -2.26 26.67
C LEU A 2 25.73 -1.93 25.18
N ASN A 3 25.92 -2.95 24.35
CA ASN A 3 25.72 -2.83 22.91
C ASN A 3 24.25 -2.52 22.69
N ASP A 4 23.92 -1.28 22.32
CA ASP A 4 22.66 -0.89 21.72
C ASP A 4 22.52 -1.63 20.39
N VAL A 5 21.94 -2.83 20.45
CA VAL A 5 21.39 -3.48 19.26
C VAL A 5 20.14 -2.69 18.91
N GLN A 6 20.31 -1.62 18.15
CA GLN A 6 19.18 -0.94 17.50
C GLN A 6 18.41 -2.01 16.71
N PRO A 7 17.11 -2.18 16.93
CA PRO A 7 16.34 -3.11 16.12
C PRO A 7 16.49 -2.67 14.67
N THR A 8 16.95 -3.57 13.82
CA THR A 8 17.04 -3.36 12.36
C THR A 8 15.63 -3.08 11.88
N VAL A 9 15.34 -1.81 11.60
CA VAL A 9 14.04 -1.38 11.08
C VAL A 9 13.82 -2.10 9.76
N SER A 10 12.82 -2.97 9.74
CA SER A 10 12.39 -3.66 8.53
C SER A 10 11.87 -2.60 7.56
N LYS A 11 12.64 -2.28 6.52
CA LYS A 11 12.23 -1.32 5.50
C LYS A 11 10.97 -1.85 4.81
N THR A 12 9.88 -1.10 4.90
CA THR A 12 8.57 -1.51 4.34
C THR A 12 8.41 -1.15 2.86
N ARG A 13 9.41 -0.53 2.22
CA ARG A 13 9.35 -0.29 0.78
C ARG A 13 9.10 -1.59 0.01
N GLY A 14 8.15 -1.58 -0.91
CA GLY A 14 7.74 -2.78 -1.66
C GLY A 14 6.81 -3.71 -0.89
N LYS A 15 6.34 -3.31 0.29
CA LYS A 15 5.37 -4.05 1.09
C LYS A 15 3.99 -3.40 1.00
N MET A 16 2.97 -4.19 1.28
CA MET A 16 1.62 -3.72 1.56
C MET A 16 1.51 -3.43 3.05
N LEU A 17 1.19 -2.19 3.42
CA LEU A 17 0.87 -1.80 4.78
C LEU A 17 -0.64 -1.94 4.99
N ILE A 18 -1.08 -2.51 6.10
CA ILE A 18 -2.48 -2.84 6.39
C ILE A 18 -2.83 -2.19 7.73
N SER A 19 -3.84 -1.32 7.76
CA SER A 19 -4.28 -0.71 9.01
C SER A 19 -4.90 -1.75 9.96
N MET A 20 -4.55 -1.65 11.23
CA MET A 20 -5.17 -2.49 12.26
C MET A 20 -6.63 -2.07 12.51
N PRO A 21 -7.53 -3.00 12.88
CA PRO A 21 -8.95 -2.69 13.11
C PRO A 21 -9.19 -1.63 14.19
N HIS A 22 -8.28 -1.49 15.14
CA HIS A 22 -8.37 -0.51 16.24
C HIS A 22 -7.80 0.87 15.89
N LEU A 23 -7.22 1.04 14.70
CA LEU A 23 -6.68 2.33 14.28
C LEU A 23 -7.81 3.36 14.17
N ALA A 24 -7.82 4.32 15.09
CA ALA A 24 -8.90 5.28 15.24
C ALA A 24 -8.88 6.43 14.23
N ASP A 25 -7.76 6.64 13.51
CA ASP A 25 -7.67 7.71 12.52
C ASP A 25 -8.56 7.40 11.30
N PRO A 26 -9.63 8.20 11.09
CA PRO A 26 -10.61 7.93 10.02
C PRO A 26 -10.01 7.99 8.62
N ARG A 27 -8.87 8.67 8.44
CA ARG A 27 -8.16 8.74 7.16
C ARG A 27 -7.61 7.37 6.77
N PHE A 28 -7.25 6.56 7.76
CA PHE A 28 -6.63 5.24 7.58
C PHE A 28 -7.50 4.08 8.04
N TYR A 29 -8.76 4.32 8.39
CA TYR A 29 -9.66 3.25 8.80
C TYR A 29 -9.90 2.26 7.67
N HIS A 30 -9.57 0.99 7.89
CA HIS A 30 -9.67 -0.11 6.91
C HIS A 30 -8.93 0.17 5.58
N THR A 31 -7.68 0.63 5.67
CA THR A 31 -6.85 0.91 4.50
C THR A 31 -5.77 -0.13 4.26
N THR A 32 -5.43 -0.29 2.98
CA THR A 32 -4.20 -0.94 2.51
C THR A 32 -3.39 0.05 1.67
N LEU A 33 -2.08 0.09 1.90
CA LEU A 33 -1.18 1.00 1.21
C LEU A 33 -0.05 0.24 0.49
N ALA A 34 0.30 0.71 -0.69
CA ALA A 34 1.52 0.30 -1.39
C ALA A 34 2.67 1.22 -0.96
N MET A 35 3.67 0.66 -0.27
CA MET A 35 4.79 1.44 0.26
C MET A 35 5.86 1.62 -0.81
N TYR A 36 6.04 2.84 -1.32
CA TYR A 36 7.00 3.14 -2.38
C TYR A 36 8.30 3.77 -1.88
N LYS A 37 8.31 4.32 -0.66
CA LYS A 37 9.50 4.87 0.02
C LYS A 37 9.54 4.41 1.48
N HIS A 38 10.73 4.04 1.97
CA HIS A 38 11.04 3.90 3.39
C HIS A 38 12.56 3.93 3.57
N ASP A 39 13.04 5.01 4.17
CA ASP A 39 14.45 5.28 4.45
C ASP A 39 14.60 6.07 5.77
N ASP A 40 15.79 6.56 6.06
CA ASP A 40 16.08 7.30 7.29
C ASP A 40 15.41 8.70 7.34
N GLU A 41 14.96 9.21 6.19
CA GLU A 41 14.20 10.46 6.09
C GLU A 41 12.70 10.27 6.32
N GLY A 42 12.23 9.02 6.38
CA GLY A 42 10.83 8.65 6.63
C GLY A 42 10.27 7.65 5.62
N ALA A 43 8.94 7.57 5.57
CA ALA A 43 8.24 6.62 4.71
C ALA A 43 7.11 7.29 3.93
N ALA A 44 6.76 6.69 2.79
CA ALA A 44 5.61 7.12 2.00
C ALA A 44 4.93 5.93 1.31
N GLY A 45 3.59 6.02 1.23
CA GLY A 45 2.75 4.98 0.62
C GLY A 45 1.48 5.55 0.03
N ILE A 46 0.83 4.77 -0.82
CA ILE A 46 -0.41 5.14 -1.51
C ILE A 46 -1.51 4.18 -1.09
N ILE A 47 -2.61 4.72 -0.56
CA ILE A 47 -3.83 3.94 -0.30
C ILE A 47 -4.43 3.54 -1.64
N PHE A 48 -4.73 2.25 -1.83
CA PHE A 48 -5.25 1.74 -3.11
C PHE A 48 -6.59 1.00 -3.00
N ASN A 49 -7.17 0.90 -1.81
CA ASN A 49 -8.43 0.19 -1.57
C ASN A 49 -9.62 1.10 -1.19
N LYS A 50 -9.46 2.42 -1.28
CA LYS A 50 -10.54 3.39 -0.99
C LYS A 50 -10.96 4.14 -2.25
N PRO A 51 -12.02 3.71 -2.97
CA PRO A 51 -12.59 4.50 -4.05
C PRO A 51 -13.05 5.87 -3.52
N ALA A 52 -12.72 6.94 -4.24
CA ALA A 52 -13.24 8.27 -3.98
C ALA A 52 -14.73 8.29 -4.35
N LYS A 53 -15.60 8.68 -3.39
CA LYS A 53 -17.05 8.59 -3.58
C LYS A 53 -17.61 9.60 -4.58
N THR A 54 -16.89 10.67 -4.80
CA THR A 54 -17.38 11.85 -5.54
C THR A 54 -16.56 12.19 -6.76
N ILE A 55 -15.53 11.43 -7.07
CA ILE A 55 -14.61 11.67 -8.19
C ILE A 55 -14.55 10.43 -9.04
N ILE A 56 -14.92 10.54 -10.29
CA ILE A 56 -14.74 9.52 -11.32
C ILE A 56 -13.69 9.97 -12.34
N LEU A 57 -13.27 9.05 -13.17
CA LEU A 57 -12.17 9.33 -14.11
C LEU A 57 -12.51 10.43 -15.10
N SER A 58 -13.79 10.53 -15.55
CA SER A 58 -14.23 11.58 -16.47
C SER A 58 -14.05 12.98 -15.91
N ASP A 59 -14.30 13.16 -14.60
CA ASP A 59 -14.13 14.48 -13.95
C ASP A 59 -12.64 14.86 -13.93
N LEU A 60 -11.80 13.94 -13.47
CA LEU A 60 -10.34 14.16 -13.37
C LEU A 60 -9.71 14.48 -14.73
N PHE A 61 -10.09 13.74 -15.79
CA PHE A 61 -9.53 13.91 -17.12
C PHE A 61 -10.11 15.12 -17.83
N GLY A 62 -11.39 15.45 -17.58
CA GLY A 62 -12.03 16.69 -18.06
C GLY A 62 -11.31 17.94 -17.56
N ASP A 63 -10.98 18.01 -16.27
CA ASP A 63 -10.21 19.10 -15.68
C ASP A 63 -8.79 19.21 -16.26
N MET A 64 -8.24 18.09 -16.73
CA MET A 64 -6.93 18.06 -17.39
C MET A 64 -6.98 18.29 -18.91
N GLY A 65 -8.17 18.41 -19.50
CA GLY A 65 -8.36 18.51 -20.97
C GLY A 65 -7.97 17.24 -21.70
N ILE A 66 -8.09 16.07 -21.08
CA ILE A 66 -7.82 14.76 -21.69
C ILE A 66 -9.16 14.11 -22.03
N SER A 67 -9.38 13.78 -23.30
CA SER A 67 -10.59 13.08 -23.74
C SER A 67 -10.51 11.60 -23.40
N LEU A 68 -11.59 11.05 -22.83
CA LEU A 68 -11.74 9.64 -22.51
C LEU A 68 -12.65 8.93 -23.49
N LEU A 69 -12.40 7.65 -23.69
CA LEU A 69 -13.34 6.76 -24.36
C LEU A 69 -14.56 6.50 -23.45
N PRO A 70 -15.77 6.30 -24.00
CA PRO A 70 -16.99 6.16 -23.20
C PRO A 70 -16.96 5.03 -22.17
N ASP A 71 -16.29 3.93 -22.47
CA ASP A 71 -16.14 2.76 -21.59
C ASP A 71 -15.24 3.00 -20.38
N MET A 72 -14.55 4.13 -20.32
CA MET A 72 -13.63 4.49 -19.25
C MET A 72 -14.21 5.51 -18.27
N HIS A 73 -15.35 6.13 -18.56
CA HIS A 73 -15.90 7.25 -17.80
C HIS A 73 -16.18 6.89 -16.34
N GLU A 74 -16.69 5.70 -16.08
CA GLU A 74 -17.05 5.20 -14.74
C GLU A 74 -15.89 4.52 -14.01
N THR A 75 -14.66 4.60 -14.54
CA THR A 75 -13.49 4.04 -13.87
C THR A 75 -13.28 4.73 -12.53
N PRO A 76 -13.16 3.99 -11.42
CA PRO A 76 -13.02 4.61 -10.11
C PRO A 76 -11.65 5.28 -9.93
N VAL A 77 -11.68 6.47 -9.35
CA VAL A 77 -10.49 7.13 -8.80
C VAL A 77 -10.41 6.80 -7.31
N TYR A 78 -9.21 6.59 -6.79
CA TYR A 78 -9.00 6.19 -5.40
C TYR A 78 -8.45 7.36 -4.55
N TYR A 79 -8.82 7.37 -3.28
CA TYR A 79 -8.19 8.21 -2.29
C TYR A 79 -6.84 7.59 -1.92
N GLY A 80 -5.74 8.22 -2.33
CA GLY A 80 -4.38 7.74 -2.12
C GLY A 80 -3.76 8.12 -0.78
N GLY A 81 -4.28 9.18 -0.15
CA GLY A 81 -3.83 9.64 1.16
C GLY A 81 -4.05 11.13 1.41
N PRO A 82 -3.77 11.60 2.63
CA PRO A 82 -4.11 12.96 3.06
C PRO A 82 -3.16 14.05 2.56
N ILE A 83 -1.99 13.69 2.05
CA ILE A 83 -0.97 14.65 1.62
C ILE A 83 -1.05 14.84 0.11
N ASN A 84 -0.92 16.09 -0.35
CA ASN A 84 -0.99 16.47 -1.76
C ASN A 84 -2.22 15.87 -2.47
N SER A 85 -3.41 16.08 -1.90
CA SER A 85 -4.67 15.48 -2.37
C SER A 85 -5.04 15.79 -3.84
N ASN A 86 -4.41 16.79 -4.45
CA ASN A 86 -4.58 17.13 -5.87
C ASN A 86 -3.53 16.49 -6.78
N GLN A 87 -2.53 15.79 -6.21
CA GLN A 87 -1.52 15.11 -7.00
C GLN A 87 -2.00 13.72 -7.39
N VAL A 88 -1.85 13.41 -8.66
CA VAL A 88 -2.18 12.08 -9.19
C VAL A 88 -1.00 11.14 -9.05
N PHE A 89 -1.28 9.96 -8.51
CA PHE A 89 -0.38 8.81 -8.46
C PHE A 89 -1.05 7.66 -9.21
N VAL A 90 -0.37 7.09 -10.17
CA VAL A 90 -0.86 5.90 -10.88
C VAL A 90 -0.04 4.70 -10.44
N ILE A 91 -0.67 3.77 -9.70
CA ILE A 91 -0.07 2.46 -9.43
C ILE A 91 -0.45 1.57 -10.60
N HIS A 92 0.52 0.88 -11.21
CA HIS A 92 0.26 0.14 -12.44
C HIS A 92 1.15 -1.12 -12.58
N SER A 93 0.75 -2.00 -13.49
CA SER A 93 1.54 -3.16 -13.90
C SER A 93 2.86 -2.73 -14.56
N HIS A 94 3.88 -3.57 -14.45
CA HIS A 94 5.26 -3.24 -14.85
C HIS A 94 5.50 -3.25 -16.38
N ASP A 95 4.45 -3.47 -17.18
CA ASP A 95 4.47 -3.49 -18.65
C ASP A 95 4.51 -2.08 -19.27
N TYR A 96 4.35 -1.03 -18.47
CA TYR A 96 4.49 0.36 -18.89
C TYR A 96 5.67 1.03 -18.16
N LEU A 97 6.53 1.73 -18.91
CA LEU A 97 7.67 2.48 -18.40
C LEU A 97 7.72 3.88 -19.01
N ASP A 98 7.89 4.87 -18.17
CA ASP A 98 8.15 6.28 -18.52
C ASP A 98 9.32 6.79 -17.67
N ARG A 99 9.78 8.02 -17.92
CA ARG A 99 10.95 8.62 -17.23
C ARG A 99 10.80 8.63 -15.72
N ASP A 100 9.58 8.88 -15.23
CA ASP A 100 9.27 9.03 -13.79
C ASP A 100 8.61 7.77 -13.23
N THR A 101 8.73 6.64 -13.93
CA THR A 101 8.25 5.37 -13.40
C THR A 101 9.18 4.86 -12.31
N THR A 102 8.62 4.67 -11.13
CA THR A 102 9.32 4.12 -9.96
C THR A 102 8.83 2.70 -9.70
N PRO A 103 9.68 1.67 -9.81
CA PRO A 103 9.33 0.32 -9.38
C PRO A 103 9.07 0.29 -7.87
N ILE A 104 7.96 -0.33 -7.46
CA ILE A 104 7.60 -0.53 -6.04
C ILE A 104 7.98 -1.94 -5.60
N SER A 105 7.46 -2.94 -6.30
CA SER A 105 7.70 -4.37 -6.05
C SER A 105 7.70 -5.16 -7.36
N ALA A 106 7.86 -6.48 -7.29
CA ALA A 106 7.78 -7.33 -8.47
C ALA A 106 6.41 -7.19 -9.17
N GLY A 107 6.41 -6.74 -10.42
CA GLY A 107 5.21 -6.54 -11.24
C GLY A 107 4.41 -5.28 -10.96
N ILE A 108 4.83 -4.42 -10.01
CA ILE A 108 4.13 -3.19 -9.64
C ILE A 108 5.06 -1.99 -9.72
N SER A 109 4.61 -0.96 -10.40
CA SER A 109 5.26 0.34 -10.53
C SER A 109 4.31 1.47 -10.17
N MET A 110 4.86 2.66 -10.03
CA MET A 110 4.13 3.90 -9.82
C MET A 110 4.68 4.97 -10.76
N THR A 111 3.79 5.77 -11.34
CA THR A 111 4.13 6.93 -12.14
C THR A 111 3.29 8.13 -11.71
N THR A 112 3.92 9.31 -11.61
CA THR A 112 3.23 10.58 -11.30
C THR A 112 3.16 11.53 -12.48
N ASN A 113 3.76 11.16 -13.58
CA ASN A 113 3.81 11.95 -14.80
C ASN A 113 2.46 11.92 -15.53
N ARG A 114 2.05 13.08 -16.05
CA ARG A 114 0.81 13.24 -16.82
C ARG A 114 0.76 12.38 -18.10
N HIS A 115 1.90 12.00 -18.66
CA HIS A 115 1.95 11.19 -19.88
C HIS A 115 1.27 9.83 -19.71
N ILE A 116 1.37 9.22 -18.54
CA ILE A 116 0.68 7.95 -18.26
C ILE A 116 -0.83 8.09 -18.37
N LEU A 117 -1.40 9.23 -17.94
CA LEU A 117 -2.84 9.49 -18.05
C LEU A 117 -3.28 9.56 -19.50
N THR A 118 -2.49 10.25 -20.34
CA THR A 118 -2.74 10.30 -21.78
C THR A 118 -2.61 8.91 -22.43
N ALA A 119 -1.62 8.12 -22.01
CA ALA A 119 -1.44 6.75 -22.49
C ALA A 119 -2.63 5.84 -22.08
N ILE A 120 -3.13 5.98 -20.86
CA ILE A 120 -4.32 5.28 -20.38
C ILE A 120 -5.54 5.66 -21.22
N ALA A 121 -5.79 6.96 -21.44
CA ALA A 121 -6.91 7.45 -22.26
C ALA A 121 -6.90 6.89 -23.69
N ASN A 122 -5.70 6.72 -24.27
CA ASN A 122 -5.49 6.19 -25.61
C ASN A 122 -5.39 4.66 -25.67
N LYS A 123 -5.57 3.95 -24.56
CA LYS A 123 -5.36 2.49 -24.45
C LYS A 123 -3.97 2.01 -24.87
N THR A 124 -2.96 2.87 -24.70
CA THR A 124 -1.54 2.58 -24.91
C THR A 124 -0.74 2.55 -23.60
N GLY A 125 -1.44 2.69 -22.49
CA GLY A 125 -0.89 2.65 -21.13
C GLY A 125 -0.76 1.22 -20.59
N PRO A 126 -0.53 1.08 -19.27
CA PRO A 126 -0.41 -0.22 -18.61
C PRO A 126 -1.71 -1.02 -18.69
N GLN A 127 -1.58 -2.36 -18.64
CA GLN A 127 -2.72 -3.26 -18.68
C GLN A 127 -3.59 -3.17 -17.42
N GLU A 128 -2.93 -3.05 -16.27
CA GLU A 128 -3.59 -2.89 -14.98
C GLU A 128 -3.13 -1.59 -14.31
N TYR A 129 -4.07 -0.84 -13.77
CA TYR A 129 -3.76 0.41 -13.10
C TYR A 129 -4.82 0.80 -12.07
N LYS A 130 -4.39 1.62 -11.09
CA LYS A 130 -5.26 2.38 -10.20
C LYS A 130 -4.79 3.82 -10.15
N ILE A 131 -5.71 4.75 -10.36
CA ILE A 131 -5.45 6.19 -10.29
C ILE A 131 -5.83 6.64 -8.89
N CYS A 132 -4.86 7.18 -8.17
CA CYS A 132 -4.99 7.58 -6.78
C CYS A 132 -4.71 9.07 -6.63
N LEU A 133 -5.47 9.76 -5.77
CA LEU A 133 -5.25 11.17 -5.43
C LEU A 133 -4.63 11.30 -4.05
N GLY A 134 -3.48 11.96 -3.99
CA GLY A 134 -2.69 12.11 -2.77
C GLY A 134 -1.94 10.85 -2.37
N HIS A 135 -1.22 10.95 -1.26
CA HIS A 135 -0.45 9.87 -0.66
C HIS A 135 -0.36 10.05 0.87
N ALA A 136 0.13 9.04 1.58
CA ALA A 136 0.46 9.09 2.99
C ALA A 136 1.97 9.26 3.15
N VAL A 137 2.36 10.06 4.14
CA VAL A 137 3.77 10.35 4.46
C VAL A 137 3.97 10.22 5.96
N TRP A 138 5.06 9.61 6.36
CA TRP A 138 5.56 9.52 7.72
C TRP A 138 6.92 10.21 7.80
N GLY A 139 7.12 11.01 8.84
CA GLY A 139 8.43 11.59 9.15
C GLY A 139 9.45 10.53 9.59
N PRO A 140 10.72 10.95 9.84
CA PRO A 140 11.76 10.05 10.30
C PRO A 140 11.33 9.26 11.54
N ARG A 141 11.47 7.93 11.50
CA ARG A 141 11.13 7.00 12.58
C ARG A 141 9.65 6.97 13.01
N GLN A 142 8.77 7.72 12.36
CA GLN A 142 7.36 7.75 12.72
C GLN A 142 6.67 6.39 12.42
N LEU A 143 6.87 5.87 11.20
CA LEU A 143 6.26 4.58 10.82
C LEU A 143 6.77 3.43 11.70
N GLU A 144 8.03 3.43 12.06
CA GLU A 144 8.62 2.43 12.96
C GLU A 144 7.99 2.47 14.35
N SER A 145 7.74 3.67 14.89
CA SER A 145 7.02 3.84 16.15
C SER A 145 5.59 3.33 16.08
N GLU A 146 4.88 3.57 14.98
CA GLU A 146 3.52 3.08 14.76
C GLU A 146 3.49 1.56 14.56
N LEU A 147 4.50 0.97 13.92
CA LEU A 147 4.66 -0.47 13.75
C LEU A 147 4.99 -1.19 15.06
N SER A 148 5.74 -0.55 15.96
CA SER A 148 6.11 -1.11 17.25
C SER A 148 5.04 -0.93 18.34
N GLY A 149 4.01 -0.12 18.10
CA GLY A 149 3.02 0.27 19.10
C GLY A 149 3.46 1.40 20.03
N ALA A 150 4.70 1.88 19.92
CA ALA A 150 5.25 2.91 20.80
C ALA A 150 4.61 4.30 20.62
N TRP A 151 3.98 4.55 19.49
CA TRP A 151 3.41 5.87 19.13
C TRP A 151 2.28 6.32 20.07
N GLN A 152 1.43 5.40 20.52
CA GLN A 152 0.25 5.73 21.34
C GLN A 152 0.36 5.25 22.78
N GLN A 153 1.52 4.82 23.23
CA GLN A 153 1.72 4.20 24.56
C GLN A 153 0.81 2.99 24.84
N ASN A 154 0.20 2.42 23.80
CA ASN A 154 -0.78 1.34 23.91
C ASN A 154 -0.18 -0.05 23.64
N GLU A 155 1.13 -0.13 23.39
CA GLU A 155 1.85 -1.38 23.07
C GLU A 155 1.28 -2.15 21.85
N LEU A 156 0.27 -1.62 21.16
CA LEU A 156 -0.36 -2.23 20.00
C LEU A 156 0.11 -1.55 18.72
N SER A 157 0.62 -2.32 17.78
CA SER A 157 0.96 -1.85 16.45
C SER A 157 -0.27 -1.25 15.75
N SER A 158 -0.11 -0.09 15.13
CA SER A 158 -1.14 0.52 14.29
C SER A 158 -1.24 -0.15 12.90
N TRP A 159 -0.20 -0.86 12.50
CA TRP A 159 -0.05 -1.41 11.16
C TRP A 159 0.48 -2.84 11.18
N LEU A 160 -0.01 -3.62 10.21
CA LEU A 160 0.59 -4.85 9.76
C LEU A 160 1.24 -4.62 8.39
N TYR A 161 2.15 -5.50 7.98
CA TYR A 161 2.67 -5.47 6.62
C TYR A 161 2.91 -6.88 6.06
N ASN A 162 2.70 -7.01 4.75
CA ASN A 162 2.93 -8.22 3.97
C ASN A 162 3.64 -7.86 2.65
N ASP A 163 4.03 -8.87 1.89
CA ASP A 163 4.48 -8.67 0.52
C ASP A 163 3.37 -8.03 -0.30
N LEU A 164 3.74 -7.02 -1.09
CA LEU A 164 2.84 -6.37 -2.02
C LEU A 164 2.79 -7.19 -3.32
N LYS A 165 1.60 -7.67 -3.68
CA LYS A 165 1.39 -8.50 -4.86
C LYS A 165 0.45 -7.84 -5.86
N PRO A 166 0.65 -8.05 -7.19
CA PRO A 166 -0.25 -7.50 -8.21
C PRO A 166 -1.71 -7.87 -8.00
N GLU A 167 -2.00 -9.12 -7.66
CA GLU A 167 -3.36 -9.60 -7.41
C GLU A 167 -4.06 -8.90 -6.22
N ASP A 168 -3.30 -8.38 -5.26
CA ASP A 168 -3.85 -7.60 -4.15
C ASP A 168 -4.12 -6.15 -4.57
N VAL A 169 -3.19 -5.55 -5.32
CA VAL A 169 -3.30 -4.15 -5.77
C VAL A 169 -4.42 -3.97 -6.79
N PHE A 170 -4.47 -4.83 -7.81
CA PHE A 170 -5.42 -4.67 -8.93
C PHE A 170 -6.75 -5.39 -8.70
N SER A 171 -6.94 -5.97 -7.51
CA SER A 171 -8.22 -6.56 -7.10
C SER A 171 -9.36 -5.55 -7.20
N THR A 172 -10.51 -6.02 -7.67
CA THR A 172 -11.77 -5.27 -7.69
C THR A 172 -12.54 -5.36 -6.38
N VAL A 173 -12.19 -6.32 -5.52
CA VAL A 173 -12.79 -6.46 -4.19
C VAL A 173 -12.02 -5.64 -3.15
N ASN A 174 -12.67 -5.29 -2.04
CA ASN A 174 -11.96 -4.65 -0.93
C ASN A 174 -10.97 -5.64 -0.30
N ILE A 175 -9.69 -5.40 -0.52
CA ILE A 175 -8.61 -6.29 -0.11
C ILE A 175 -8.30 -6.22 1.40
N TRP A 176 -8.74 -5.18 2.12
CA TRP A 176 -8.40 -5.02 3.53
C TRP A 176 -8.85 -6.20 4.41
N PRO A 177 -10.13 -6.66 4.41
CA PRO A 177 -10.55 -7.78 5.25
C PRO A 177 -9.82 -9.08 4.88
N VAL A 178 -9.58 -9.31 3.60
CA VAL A 178 -8.84 -10.47 3.11
C VAL A 178 -7.39 -10.46 3.60
N SER A 179 -6.76 -9.29 3.62
CA SER A 179 -5.38 -9.11 4.08
C SER A 179 -5.24 -9.33 5.58
N VAL A 180 -6.19 -8.84 6.38
CA VAL A 180 -6.23 -9.05 7.83
C VAL A 180 -6.42 -10.54 8.15
N GLU A 181 -7.35 -11.22 7.47
CA GLU A 181 -7.57 -12.65 7.64
C GLU A 181 -6.34 -13.49 7.26
N ARG A 182 -5.71 -13.16 6.13
CA ARG A 182 -4.49 -13.83 5.66
C ARG A 182 -3.35 -13.70 6.67
N TYR A 183 -3.18 -12.52 7.25
CA TYR A 183 -2.19 -12.27 8.28
C TYR A 183 -2.46 -13.09 9.54
N SER A 184 -3.70 -13.12 10.03
CA SER A 184 -4.12 -13.87 11.20
C SER A 184 -3.90 -15.38 11.03
N LYS A 185 -4.23 -15.94 9.87
CA LYS A 185 -3.96 -17.35 9.53
C LYS A 185 -2.47 -17.65 9.46
N GLY A 186 -1.66 -16.73 8.95
CA GLY A 186 -0.20 -16.85 8.91
C GLY A 186 0.42 -16.94 10.30
N ILE A 187 -0.03 -16.11 11.24
CA ILE A 187 0.43 -16.17 12.64
C ILE A 187 0.01 -17.51 13.30
N ALA A 188 -1.23 -17.91 13.15
CA ALA A 188 -1.73 -19.16 13.72
C ALA A 188 -0.94 -20.37 13.18
N GLY A 189 -0.67 -20.42 11.87
CA GLY A 189 0.15 -21.46 11.25
C GLY A 189 1.59 -21.49 11.80
N ASN A 190 2.20 -20.33 11.99
CA ASN A 190 3.55 -20.25 12.54
C ASN A 190 3.62 -20.71 14.00
N ILE A 191 2.60 -20.40 14.81
CA ILE A 191 2.52 -20.85 16.20
C ILE A 191 2.38 -22.39 16.25
N LEU A 192 1.48 -22.96 15.45
CA LEU A 192 1.29 -24.42 15.38
C LEU A 192 2.57 -25.15 14.97
N ASN A 193 3.22 -24.69 13.91
CA ASN A 193 4.50 -25.26 13.44
C ASN A 193 5.61 -25.17 14.51
N HIS A 194 5.61 -24.11 15.32
CA HIS A 194 6.59 -23.96 16.42
C HIS A 194 6.30 -24.93 17.57
N MET A 195 5.03 -25.14 17.89
CA MET A 195 4.60 -26.09 18.92
C MET A 195 4.93 -27.54 18.50
N GLU A 196 4.66 -27.93 17.27
CA GLU A 196 4.98 -29.26 16.73
C GLU A 196 6.49 -29.54 16.76
N LYS A 197 7.33 -28.58 16.39
CA LYS A 197 8.80 -28.70 16.45
C LYS A 197 9.30 -28.90 17.90
N LYS A 198 8.72 -28.19 18.87
CA LYS A 198 9.05 -28.38 20.29
C LYS A 198 8.68 -29.79 20.79
N HIS A 199 7.51 -30.29 20.43
CA HIS A 199 7.09 -31.64 20.81
C HIS A 199 7.97 -32.75 20.18
N ALA A 200 8.39 -32.55 18.92
CA ALA A 200 9.28 -33.50 18.24
C ALA A 200 10.70 -33.56 18.83
N THR A 201 11.19 -32.48 19.44
CA THR A 201 12.49 -32.45 20.13
C THR A 201 12.42 -33.04 21.53
N THR A 202 11.30 -32.92 22.23
CA THR A 202 11.12 -33.45 23.59
C THR A 202 10.93 -34.99 23.61
N ASN A 203 10.44 -35.58 22.52
CA ASN A 203 10.26 -37.05 22.39
C ASN A 203 11.52 -37.80 21.90
N LYS A 204 12.66 -37.13 21.73
CA LYS A 204 13.95 -37.72 21.31
C LYS A 204 15.00 -37.73 22.44
N SER A 205 14.65 -37.29 23.63
CA SER A 205 15.45 -37.39 24.87
C SER A 205 14.87 -38.48 25.79
#